data_b6918cfe4d0913f301bd26ee04010b7e
#
_entry.id   b6918cfe4d0913f301bd26ee04010b7e
#
_cell.length_a   1.000
_cell.length_b   1.000
_cell.length_c   1.000
_cell.angle_alpha   90.00
_cell.angle_beta   90.00
_cell.angle_gamma   90.00
#
_symmetry.space_group_name_H-M   'P 1'
#
loop_
_entity.id
_entity.type
_entity.pdbx_description
1 polymer ?
#
loop_
_entity_poly.entity_id
_entity_poly.type
_entity_poly.pdbx_seq_one_letter_code
_entity_poly.pdbx_strand_id
1 'polypeptide(L)'
;MTRIARSSPLAWLAVLAALLVAPLAAQAAGQVQVRWIEPEKYADAGRGAFDRERTLEALAAHLQSLGRRLPAGQTLSLEVTDLELAGELEPFSRLHDEVRVLRGRADWPRMSLRYTLSEGSRTLAAGDAQLSDPNYFLRSLPVGLRGALAYEKRMLNDWVASLVEDTRR
;
A
#
# COMPACT_ATOMS: atom_id res chain seq x y z
N MET A 1 34.96 -42.38 63.33
CA MET A 1 34.40 -41.00 63.43
C MET A 1 34.02 -40.54 62.08
N THR A 2 32.74 -40.71 61.70
CA THR A 2 32.22 -40.48 60.37
C THR A 2 31.35 -39.18 60.40
N ARG A 3 31.77 -38.14 59.70
CA ARG A 3 31.03 -36.89 59.62
C ARG A 3 30.04 -36.97 58.43
N ILE A 4 28.78 -36.92 58.73
CA ILE A 4 27.69 -36.86 57.78
C ILE A 4 27.51 -35.37 57.37
N ALA A 5 27.72 -35.02 56.10
CA ALA A 5 27.47 -33.73 55.56
C ALA A 5 25.95 -33.58 55.31
N ARG A 6 25.31 -32.58 55.95
CA ARG A 6 23.91 -32.18 55.73
C ARG A 6 23.84 -31.34 54.47
N SER A 7 23.21 -31.85 53.43
CA SER A 7 22.84 -31.09 52.24
C SER A 7 21.60 -30.22 52.52
N SER A 8 21.72 -28.91 52.35
CA SER A 8 20.65 -27.93 52.54
C SER A 8 19.64 -27.97 51.39
N PRO A 9 18.33 -28.02 51.63
CA PRO A 9 17.29 -28.11 50.59
C PRO A 9 16.87 -26.77 49.99
N LEU A 10 17.68 -25.70 50.13
CA LEU A 10 17.31 -24.35 49.63
C LEU A 10 17.76 -24.01 48.20
N ALA A 11 18.41 -24.93 47.49
CA ALA A 11 18.97 -24.65 46.16
C ALA A 11 18.03 -24.96 44.99
N TRP A 12 16.81 -25.46 45.19
CA TRP A 12 15.92 -25.94 44.13
C TRP A 12 14.75 -25.00 43.81
N LEU A 13 14.58 -23.86 44.47
CA LEU A 13 13.47 -22.93 44.29
C LEU A 13 13.78 -21.72 43.36
N ALA A 14 15.01 -21.60 42.85
CA ALA A 14 15.41 -20.45 42.02
C ALA A 14 15.30 -20.65 40.49
N VAL A 15 14.92 -21.83 40.01
CA VAL A 15 14.94 -22.16 38.57
C VAL A 15 13.55 -22.03 37.87
N LEU A 16 12.45 -21.84 38.62
CA LEU A 16 11.11 -21.90 38.05
C LEU A 16 10.47 -20.54 37.73
N ALA A 17 11.18 -19.42 37.87
CA ALA A 17 10.64 -18.06 37.66
C ALA A 17 11.06 -17.41 36.32
N ALA A 18 11.77 -18.11 35.43
CA ALA A 18 12.34 -17.51 34.21
C ALA A 18 11.59 -17.84 32.91
N LEU A 19 10.37 -18.33 32.95
CA LEU A 19 9.70 -18.89 31.75
C LEU A 19 8.28 -18.31 31.51
N LEU A 20 8.09 -17.01 31.56
CA LEU A 20 6.82 -16.38 31.08
C LEU A 20 7.01 -14.92 30.66
N VAL A 21 8.09 -14.61 29.95
CA VAL A 21 8.10 -13.43 29.09
C VAL A 21 7.81 -13.93 27.67
N ALA A 22 6.54 -14.25 27.41
CA ALA A 22 6.07 -14.34 26.04
C ALA A 22 6.31 -12.94 25.41
N PRO A 23 7.07 -12.83 24.30
CA PRO A 23 7.13 -11.56 23.60
C PRO A 23 5.68 -11.21 23.24
N LEU A 24 5.14 -10.10 23.77
CA LEU A 24 4.01 -9.45 23.15
C LEU A 24 4.51 -9.13 21.74
N ALA A 25 4.11 -9.93 20.76
CA ALA A 25 4.27 -9.59 19.36
C ALA A 25 3.51 -8.29 19.19
N ALA A 26 4.23 -7.17 19.21
CA ALA A 26 3.69 -5.88 18.84
C ALA A 26 3.08 -6.10 17.45
N GLN A 27 1.74 -6.12 17.35
CA GLN A 27 1.07 -6.26 16.08
C GLN A 27 1.51 -5.07 15.24
N ALA A 28 2.38 -5.34 14.28
CA ALA A 28 2.86 -4.32 13.36
C ALA A 28 1.66 -3.68 12.68
N ALA A 29 1.70 -2.37 12.51
CA ALA A 29 0.69 -1.65 11.73
C ALA A 29 0.48 -2.35 10.38
N GLY A 30 -0.70 -2.24 9.82
CA GLY A 30 -1.00 -2.85 8.53
C GLY A 30 -0.02 -2.37 7.46
N GLN A 31 0.28 -3.22 6.49
CA GLN A 31 1.29 -2.98 5.46
C GLN A 31 0.69 -3.07 4.06
N VAL A 32 1.23 -2.29 3.12
CA VAL A 32 0.92 -2.41 1.70
C VAL A 32 2.21 -2.70 0.94
N GLN A 33 2.19 -3.76 0.15
CA GLN A 33 3.26 -4.17 -0.75
C GLN A 33 2.81 -3.97 -2.19
N VAL A 34 3.65 -3.37 -3.03
CA VAL A 34 3.32 -3.06 -4.42
C VAL A 34 4.36 -3.66 -5.34
N ARG A 35 3.89 -4.35 -6.36
CA ARG A 35 4.68 -4.85 -7.48
C ARG A 35 4.11 -4.33 -8.79
N TRP A 36 4.97 -3.73 -9.61
CA TRP A 36 4.64 -3.26 -10.96
C TRP A 36 4.98 -4.37 -11.95
N ILE A 37 4.01 -4.80 -12.75
CA ILE A 37 4.18 -5.88 -13.72
C ILE A 37 4.35 -5.26 -15.11
N GLU A 38 5.52 -5.41 -15.72
CA GLU A 38 5.85 -4.90 -17.06
C GLU A 38 5.48 -3.41 -17.25
N PRO A 39 5.97 -2.51 -16.40
CA PRO A 39 5.51 -1.12 -16.37
C PRO A 39 5.80 -0.33 -17.66
N GLU A 40 6.69 -0.85 -18.51
CA GLU A 40 6.95 -0.29 -19.83
C GLU A 40 5.79 -0.50 -20.83
N LYS A 41 4.84 -1.38 -20.51
CA LYS A 41 3.65 -1.67 -21.32
C LYS A 41 2.40 -0.93 -20.87
N TYR A 42 2.46 -0.17 -19.77
CA TYR A 42 1.31 0.58 -19.26
C TYR A 42 0.82 1.61 -20.27
N ALA A 43 -0.49 1.84 -20.29
CA ALA A 43 -1.13 2.76 -21.19
C ALA A 43 -0.56 4.18 -21.08
N ASP A 44 -0.41 4.68 -19.84
CA ASP A 44 0.28 5.95 -19.56
C ASP A 44 0.76 6.00 -18.10
N ALA A 45 2.05 5.87 -17.89
CA ALA A 45 2.69 6.06 -16.58
C ALA A 45 3.69 7.23 -16.59
N GLY A 46 3.67 8.08 -17.62
CA GLY A 46 4.59 9.21 -17.80
C GLY A 46 5.47 9.08 -19.04
N ARG A 47 6.11 10.19 -19.42
CA ARG A 47 6.98 10.25 -20.60
C ARG A 47 8.29 9.51 -20.39
N GLY A 48 8.48 8.45 -21.13
CA GLY A 48 9.72 7.69 -21.10
C GLY A 48 10.03 7.04 -19.75
N ALA A 49 11.21 6.46 -19.62
CA ALA A 49 11.59 5.65 -18.47
C ALA A 49 11.70 6.47 -17.17
N PHE A 50 12.30 7.65 -17.24
CA PHE A 50 12.56 8.49 -16.07
C PHE A 50 11.25 9.00 -15.42
N ASP A 51 10.33 9.56 -16.22
CA ASP A 51 9.05 10.05 -15.69
C ASP A 51 8.21 8.90 -15.16
N ARG A 52 8.21 7.76 -15.85
CA ARG A 52 7.55 6.54 -15.39
C ARG A 52 8.08 6.09 -14.03
N GLU A 53 9.39 5.99 -13.86
CA GLU A 53 10.00 5.60 -12.59
C GLU A 53 9.56 6.52 -11.44
N ARG A 54 9.64 7.83 -11.64
CA ARG A 54 9.18 8.82 -10.64
C ARG A 54 7.70 8.68 -10.31
N THR A 55 6.86 8.44 -11.32
CA THR A 55 5.42 8.20 -11.14
C THR A 55 5.18 6.97 -10.28
N LEU A 56 5.82 5.86 -10.62
CA LEU A 56 5.64 4.59 -9.92
C LEU A 56 6.17 4.66 -8.48
N GLU A 57 7.31 5.30 -8.25
CA GLU A 57 7.84 5.57 -6.90
C GLU A 57 6.87 6.41 -6.06
N ALA A 58 6.33 7.49 -6.63
CA ALA A 58 5.40 8.37 -5.92
C ALA A 58 4.07 7.68 -5.58
N LEU A 59 3.58 6.80 -6.46
CA LEU A 59 2.38 6.00 -6.20
C LEU A 59 2.66 4.87 -5.21
N ALA A 60 3.82 4.20 -5.30
CA ALA A 60 4.23 3.18 -4.34
C ALA A 60 4.33 3.75 -2.92
N ALA A 61 5.01 4.90 -2.75
CA ALA A 61 5.12 5.58 -1.47
C ALA A 61 3.74 5.96 -0.91
N HIS A 62 2.82 6.43 -1.78
CA HIS A 62 1.46 6.74 -1.37
C HIS A 62 0.71 5.48 -0.91
N LEU A 63 0.73 4.40 -1.71
CA LEU A 63 0.09 3.13 -1.38
C LEU A 63 0.64 2.56 -0.05
N GLN A 64 1.96 2.56 0.14
CA GLN A 64 2.58 2.13 1.40
C GLN A 64 2.08 2.96 2.59
N SER A 65 1.87 4.27 2.39
CA SER A 65 1.32 5.13 3.44
C SER A 65 -0.10 4.76 3.86
N LEU A 66 -0.86 4.11 2.98
CA LEU A 66 -2.22 3.62 3.26
C LEU A 66 -2.22 2.37 4.17
N GLY A 67 -1.08 1.72 4.38
CA GLY A 67 -0.94 0.64 5.35
C GLY A 67 -1.45 1.02 6.73
N ARG A 68 -1.31 2.29 7.13
CA ARG A 68 -1.85 2.79 8.40
C ARG A 68 -3.38 2.74 8.51
N ARG A 69 -4.11 2.57 7.40
CA ARG A 69 -5.57 2.43 7.37
C ARG A 69 -6.02 0.98 7.50
N LEU A 70 -5.10 0.05 7.26
CA LEU A 70 -5.36 -1.38 7.46
C LEU A 70 -5.31 -1.70 8.96
N PRO A 71 -6.14 -2.62 9.45
CA PRO A 71 -5.98 -3.20 10.77
C PRO A 71 -4.57 -3.72 11.01
N ALA A 72 -4.13 -3.71 12.28
CA ALA A 72 -2.83 -4.24 12.67
C ALA A 72 -2.71 -5.73 12.28
N GLY A 73 -1.54 -6.13 11.77
CA GLY A 73 -1.27 -7.50 11.31
C GLY A 73 -1.77 -7.82 9.90
N GLN A 74 -2.49 -6.91 9.25
CA GLN A 74 -2.93 -7.12 7.86
C GLN A 74 -1.88 -6.65 6.86
N THR A 75 -1.78 -7.39 5.75
CA THR A 75 -0.93 -7.06 4.61
C THR A 75 -1.77 -7.05 3.34
N LEU A 76 -1.73 -5.93 2.61
CA LEU A 76 -2.32 -5.80 1.28
C LEU A 76 -1.20 -5.89 0.25
N SER A 77 -1.18 -6.97 -0.52
CA SER A 77 -0.26 -7.19 -1.64
C SER A 77 -0.94 -6.81 -2.94
N LEU A 78 -0.29 -5.98 -3.75
CA LEU A 78 -0.78 -5.45 -5.01
C LEU A 78 0.16 -5.82 -6.15
N GLU A 79 -0.39 -6.35 -7.24
CA GLU A 79 0.27 -6.53 -8.53
C GLU A 79 -0.43 -5.63 -9.53
N VAL A 80 0.18 -4.49 -9.84
CA VAL A 80 -0.36 -3.55 -10.82
C VAL A 80 0.02 -4.02 -12.21
N THR A 81 -0.96 -4.16 -13.09
CA THR A 81 -0.81 -4.67 -14.45
C THR A 81 -1.01 -3.59 -15.52
N ASP A 82 -1.66 -2.48 -15.17
CA ASP A 82 -1.79 -1.32 -16.04
C ASP A 82 -2.03 -0.04 -15.24
N LEU A 83 -1.62 1.08 -15.80
CA LEU A 83 -1.81 2.43 -15.27
C LEU A 83 -2.05 3.41 -16.41
N GLU A 84 -3.05 4.25 -16.25
CA GLU A 84 -3.32 5.40 -17.10
C GLU A 84 -3.55 6.62 -16.21
N LEU A 85 -2.67 7.60 -16.33
CA LEU A 85 -2.72 8.83 -15.54
C LEU A 85 -3.85 9.75 -16.02
N ALA A 86 -4.37 10.57 -15.11
CA ALA A 86 -5.34 11.60 -15.46
C ALA A 86 -4.75 12.64 -16.42
N GLY A 87 -5.54 13.05 -17.41
CA GLY A 87 -5.15 14.02 -18.42
C GLY A 87 -4.35 13.42 -19.58
N GLU A 88 -4.14 14.20 -20.60
CA GLU A 88 -3.43 13.82 -21.81
C GLU A 88 -2.13 14.63 -21.97
N LEU A 89 -1.10 14.02 -22.55
CA LEU A 89 0.14 14.71 -22.91
C LEU A 89 -0.08 15.47 -24.22
N GLU A 90 0.10 16.79 -24.19
CA GLU A 90 -0.04 17.65 -25.35
C GLU A 90 1.27 18.38 -25.66
N PRO A 91 1.62 18.52 -26.94
CA PRO A 91 2.79 19.29 -27.36
C PRO A 91 2.64 20.75 -26.94
N PHE A 92 3.66 21.28 -26.26
CA PHE A 92 3.72 22.69 -25.91
C PHE A 92 4.65 23.42 -26.88
N SER A 93 4.07 24.17 -27.82
CA SER A 93 4.75 24.69 -29.02
C SER A 93 5.94 25.64 -28.77
N ARG A 94 6.06 26.24 -27.58
CA ARG A 94 7.12 27.21 -27.27
C ARG A 94 8.44 26.60 -26.77
N LEU A 95 8.40 25.37 -26.24
CA LEU A 95 9.53 24.72 -25.58
C LEU A 95 9.91 23.36 -26.18
N HIS A 96 9.23 22.91 -27.25
CA HIS A 96 9.37 21.54 -27.80
C HIS A 96 9.15 20.47 -26.71
N ASP A 97 8.41 20.82 -25.67
CA ASP A 97 8.09 19.96 -24.53
C ASP A 97 6.59 19.60 -24.57
N GLU A 98 6.21 18.59 -23.82
CA GLU A 98 4.82 18.19 -23.66
C GLU A 98 4.37 18.56 -22.26
N VAL A 99 3.11 18.98 -22.14
CA VAL A 99 2.48 19.25 -20.85
C VAL A 99 1.29 18.33 -20.65
N ARG A 100 1.05 17.92 -19.44
CA ARG A 100 -0.14 17.13 -19.11
C ARG A 100 -1.32 18.08 -18.88
N VAL A 101 -2.34 17.93 -19.73
CA VAL A 101 -3.56 18.75 -19.71
C VAL A 101 -4.72 17.92 -19.17
N LEU A 102 -5.38 18.43 -18.15
CA LEU A 102 -6.55 17.83 -17.52
C LEU A 102 -7.80 18.49 -18.07
N ARG A 103 -8.66 17.75 -18.76
CA ARG A 103 -9.86 18.30 -19.44
C ARG A 103 -11.16 17.92 -18.76
N GLY A 104 -11.15 16.94 -17.84
CA GLY A 104 -12.35 16.44 -17.18
C GLY A 104 -13.31 15.71 -18.12
N ARG A 105 -12.77 15.08 -19.16
CA ARG A 105 -13.56 14.33 -20.17
C ARG A 105 -13.24 12.84 -20.07
N ALA A 106 -12.85 12.19 -21.18
CA ALA A 106 -12.47 10.77 -21.21
C ALA A 106 -11.02 10.51 -20.73
N ASP A 107 -10.43 11.46 -20.02
CA ASP A 107 -9.05 11.52 -19.56
C ASP A 107 -8.92 11.24 -18.02
N TRP A 108 -9.80 10.43 -17.47
CA TRP A 108 -9.78 10.10 -16.05
C TRP A 108 -8.73 9.02 -15.70
N PRO A 109 -8.20 9.01 -14.48
CA PRO A 109 -7.21 8.02 -14.06
C PRO A 109 -7.80 6.63 -14.03
N ARG A 110 -7.00 5.63 -14.43
CA ARG A 110 -7.34 4.20 -14.39
C ARG A 110 -6.16 3.39 -13.86
N MET A 111 -6.46 2.29 -13.22
CA MET A 111 -5.46 1.32 -12.80
C MET A 111 -6.06 -0.08 -12.78
N SER A 112 -5.38 -1.04 -13.41
CA SER A 112 -5.71 -2.45 -13.32
C SER A 112 -4.72 -3.13 -12.39
N LEU A 113 -5.25 -3.93 -11.45
CA LEU A 113 -4.40 -4.60 -10.47
C LEU A 113 -5.04 -5.91 -10.00
N ARG A 114 -4.19 -6.81 -9.53
CA ARG A 114 -4.56 -7.95 -8.71
C ARG A 114 -4.20 -7.66 -7.27
N TYR A 115 -5.04 -8.05 -6.33
CA TYR A 115 -4.80 -7.83 -4.92
C TYR A 115 -5.02 -9.07 -4.08
N THR A 116 -4.29 -9.13 -2.96
CA THR A 116 -4.51 -10.09 -1.88
C THR A 116 -4.38 -9.34 -0.56
N LEU A 117 -5.46 -9.37 0.24
CA LEU A 117 -5.47 -8.89 1.62
C LEU A 117 -5.36 -10.10 2.54
N SER A 118 -4.38 -10.13 3.42
CA SER A 118 -4.12 -11.23 4.35
C SER A 118 -3.89 -10.75 5.77
N GLU A 119 -4.12 -11.63 6.73
CA GLU A 119 -3.80 -11.46 8.14
C GLU A 119 -2.99 -12.68 8.59
N GLY A 120 -1.70 -12.50 8.80
CA GLY A 120 -0.77 -13.62 8.95
C GLY A 120 -0.82 -14.54 7.72
N SER A 121 -1.11 -15.82 7.91
CA SER A 121 -1.24 -16.81 6.83
C SER A 121 -2.65 -16.90 6.22
N ARG A 122 -3.63 -16.17 6.78
CA ARG A 122 -5.02 -16.24 6.35
C ARG A 122 -5.29 -15.17 5.29
N THR A 123 -5.77 -15.58 4.12
CA THR A 123 -6.32 -14.66 3.12
C THR A 123 -7.72 -14.20 3.53
N LEU A 124 -7.93 -12.89 3.59
CA LEU A 124 -9.20 -12.26 3.92
C LEU A 124 -10.00 -11.92 2.65
N ALA A 125 -9.31 -11.40 1.63
CA ALA A 125 -9.88 -11.09 0.33
C ALA A 125 -8.80 -11.19 -0.75
N ALA A 126 -9.19 -11.57 -1.96
CA ALA A 126 -8.32 -11.55 -3.13
C ALA A 126 -9.16 -11.39 -4.40
N GLY A 127 -8.59 -10.81 -5.44
CA GLY A 127 -9.26 -10.64 -6.73
C GLY A 127 -8.51 -9.72 -7.68
N ASP A 128 -9.12 -9.51 -8.83
CA ASP A 128 -8.71 -8.50 -9.79
C ASP A 128 -9.59 -7.24 -9.60
N ALA A 129 -8.99 -6.07 -9.72
CA ALA A 129 -9.69 -4.79 -9.60
C ALA A 129 -9.33 -3.88 -10.77
N GLN A 130 -10.34 -3.25 -11.36
CA GLN A 130 -10.20 -2.19 -12.34
C GLN A 130 -10.67 -0.88 -11.72
N LEU A 131 -9.75 -0.06 -11.33
CA LEU A 131 -10.01 1.21 -10.68
C LEU A 131 -10.17 2.30 -11.73
N SER A 132 -11.13 3.19 -11.52
CA SER A 132 -11.33 4.36 -12.37
C SER A 132 -12.07 5.45 -11.60
N ASP A 133 -11.80 6.72 -11.93
CA ASP A 133 -12.53 7.86 -11.35
C ASP A 133 -13.02 8.80 -12.48
N PRO A 134 -14.11 8.44 -13.19
CA PRO A 134 -14.61 9.24 -14.30
C PRO A 134 -15.10 10.63 -13.87
N ASN A 135 -15.36 10.84 -12.58
CA ASN A 135 -15.76 12.12 -12.01
C ASN A 135 -14.58 12.86 -11.35
N TYR A 136 -13.34 12.49 -11.70
CA TYR A 136 -12.13 12.99 -11.06
C TYR A 136 -12.05 14.52 -11.02
N PHE A 137 -12.47 15.19 -12.06
CA PHE A 137 -12.40 16.64 -12.22
C PHE A 137 -13.51 17.39 -11.47
N LEU A 138 -14.66 16.73 -11.25
CA LEU A 138 -15.83 17.34 -10.59
C LEU A 138 -15.77 17.20 -9.05
N ARG A 139 -14.96 16.28 -8.55
CA ARG A 139 -14.83 16.00 -7.12
C ARG A 139 -13.69 16.81 -6.52
N SER A 140 -13.93 17.45 -5.38
CA SER A 140 -12.88 18.14 -4.63
C SER A 140 -11.80 17.20 -4.18
N LEU A 141 -10.54 17.65 -4.25
CA LEU A 141 -9.41 16.92 -3.68
C LEU A 141 -9.42 17.07 -2.15
N PRO A 142 -9.20 15.97 -1.40
CA PRO A 142 -9.03 16.04 0.04
C PRO A 142 -7.89 16.98 0.44
N VAL A 143 -7.99 17.58 1.61
CA VAL A 143 -6.91 18.38 2.19
C VAL A 143 -5.66 17.50 2.31
N GLY A 144 -4.54 17.96 1.75
CA GLY A 144 -3.27 17.22 1.74
C GLY A 144 -2.99 16.44 0.44
N LEU A 145 -3.99 16.22 -0.42
CA LEU A 145 -3.78 15.67 -1.77
C LEU A 145 -3.69 16.83 -2.78
N ARG A 146 -2.49 17.38 -2.96
CA ARG A 146 -2.22 18.43 -3.95
C ARG A 146 -1.02 18.08 -4.80
N GLY A 147 -0.93 18.67 -5.99
CA GLY A 147 0.18 18.48 -6.91
C GLY A 147 0.02 17.25 -7.81
N ALA A 148 1.14 16.76 -8.32
CA ALA A 148 1.15 15.64 -9.25
C ALA A 148 0.51 14.36 -8.63
N LEU A 149 -0.23 13.62 -9.47
CA LEU A 149 -0.88 12.36 -9.12
C LEU A 149 -1.98 12.49 -8.02
N ALA A 150 -2.53 13.69 -7.83
CA ALA A 150 -3.54 13.90 -6.79
C ALA A 150 -4.84 13.12 -7.04
N TYR A 151 -5.21 12.95 -8.30
CA TYR A 151 -6.41 12.23 -8.71
C TYR A 151 -6.23 10.71 -8.59
N GLU A 152 -5.08 10.20 -9.00
CA GLU A 152 -4.70 8.80 -8.83
C GLU A 152 -4.65 8.42 -7.34
N LYS A 153 -4.03 9.28 -6.54
CA LYS A 153 -3.95 9.08 -5.08
C LYS A 153 -5.32 9.09 -4.42
N ARG A 154 -6.24 9.95 -4.87
CA ARG A 154 -7.62 9.94 -4.39
C ARG A 154 -8.33 8.65 -4.76
N MET A 155 -8.26 8.23 -6.02
CA MET A 155 -8.83 6.97 -6.50
C MET A 155 -8.35 5.78 -5.66
N LEU A 156 -7.05 5.71 -5.38
CA LEU A 156 -6.46 4.68 -4.53
C LEU A 156 -6.93 4.76 -3.07
N ASN A 157 -7.07 5.97 -2.52
CA ASN A 157 -7.60 6.18 -1.18
C ASN A 157 -9.03 5.66 -1.03
N ASP A 158 -9.88 5.97 -2.02
CA ASP A 158 -11.29 5.58 -2.04
C ASP A 158 -11.40 4.05 -2.14
N TRP A 159 -10.62 3.44 -3.02
CA TRP A 159 -10.63 1.99 -3.19
C TRP A 159 -10.13 1.24 -1.94
N VAL A 160 -9.00 1.65 -1.34
CA VAL A 160 -8.50 1.00 -0.12
C VAL A 160 -9.51 1.16 1.03
N ALA A 161 -10.17 2.31 1.15
CA ALA A 161 -11.19 2.52 2.17
C ALA A 161 -12.38 1.55 1.98
N SER A 162 -12.85 1.40 0.74
CA SER A 162 -13.92 0.45 0.38
C SER A 162 -13.53 -1.00 0.70
N LEU A 163 -12.32 -1.42 0.30
CA LEU A 163 -11.81 -2.76 0.54
C LEU A 163 -11.77 -3.11 2.04
N VAL A 164 -11.30 -2.15 2.86
CA VAL A 164 -11.26 -2.34 4.33
C VAL A 164 -12.66 -2.40 4.92
N GLU A 165 -13.61 -1.62 4.43
CA GLU A 165 -15.00 -1.65 4.90
C GLU A 165 -15.68 -2.98 4.55
N ASP A 166 -15.53 -3.45 3.31
CA ASP A 166 -16.13 -4.70 2.84
C ASP A 166 -15.59 -5.92 3.58
N THR A 167 -14.33 -5.90 3.98
CA THR A 167 -13.70 -7.02 4.71
C THR A 167 -14.09 -7.05 6.20
N ARG A 168 -14.68 -5.98 6.73
CA ARG A 168 -15.16 -5.91 8.12
C ARG A 168 -16.59 -6.43 8.31
N ARG A 169 -17.33 -6.62 7.21
CA ARG A 169 -18.72 -7.13 7.21
C ARG A 169 -18.76 -8.65 7.21
#